data_8be80b1d7837b7d61f290b65b107f4f7
#
_entry.id   8be80b1d7837b7d61f290b65b107f4f7
#
_cell.length_a   1.000
_cell.length_b   1.000
_cell.length_c   1.000
_cell.angle_alpha   90.00
_cell.angle_beta   90.00
_cell.angle_gamma   90.00
#
_symmetry.space_group_name_H-M   'P 1'
#
loop_
_entity.id
_entity.type
_entity.pdbx_description
1 polymer ?
#
loop_
_entity_poly.entity_id
_entity_poly.type
_entity_poly.pdbx_seq_one_letter_code
_entity_poly.pdbx_strand_id
1 'polypeptide(L)'
;MDSLFPVLEGVGDCIEEVEEDLLENPRRESLRRLYETKRILLALRRVAWPHREIFNILMRDETGLVKRSTQLFLRDCYDHITQIIDIIESYRDLGAGLMDLYLSSVGFRTNEIIRVLTIVSILFMPLTFLAGIYGMNFNTEHPWNMPELNLPFGYPLFWGVCLLMVGGMLIFFKHRRWL
;
A
#
# COMPACT_ATOMS: atom_id res chain seq x y z
N MET A 1 24.00 -25.52 -12.92
CA MET A 1 22.70 -24.90 -13.20
C MET A 1 21.71 -25.16 -12.06
N ASP A 2 21.64 -26.38 -11.58
CA ASP A 2 20.73 -26.82 -10.52
C ASP A 2 20.87 -26.01 -9.21
N SER A 3 22.04 -25.42 -8.97
CA SER A 3 22.26 -24.54 -7.80
C SER A 3 21.53 -23.21 -7.84
N LEU A 4 20.98 -22.78 -8.97
CA LEU A 4 20.20 -21.56 -9.09
C LEU A 4 18.74 -21.76 -8.69
N PHE A 5 18.19 -22.97 -8.82
CA PHE A 5 16.80 -23.25 -8.44
C PHE A 5 16.52 -23.02 -6.94
N PRO A 6 17.35 -23.52 -5.99
CA PRO A 6 17.13 -23.24 -4.57
C PRO A 6 17.20 -21.75 -4.23
N VAL A 7 18.01 -20.97 -4.96
CA VAL A 7 18.07 -19.51 -4.79
C VAL A 7 16.76 -18.86 -5.26
N LEU A 8 16.21 -19.34 -6.38
CA LEU A 8 14.94 -18.85 -6.92
C LEU A 8 13.76 -19.25 -6.02
N GLU A 9 13.77 -20.45 -5.45
CA GLU A 9 12.78 -20.87 -4.45
C GLU A 9 12.79 -19.92 -3.24
N GLY A 10 13.96 -19.64 -2.66
CA GLY A 10 14.07 -18.70 -1.56
C GLY A 10 13.66 -17.25 -1.91
N VAL A 11 13.80 -16.87 -3.18
CA VAL A 11 13.27 -15.58 -3.68
C VAL A 11 11.75 -15.64 -3.79
N GLY A 12 11.18 -16.76 -4.24
CA GLY A 12 9.75 -17.00 -4.30
C GLY A 12 9.11 -16.91 -2.93
N ASP A 13 9.63 -17.66 -1.96
CA ASP A 13 9.18 -17.65 -0.56
C ASP A 13 9.20 -16.22 0.01
N CYS A 14 10.26 -15.46 -0.25
CA CYS A 14 10.35 -14.07 0.20
C CYS A 14 9.30 -13.16 -0.46
N ILE A 15 8.94 -13.39 -1.73
CA ILE A 15 7.88 -12.66 -2.43
C ILE A 15 6.53 -12.96 -1.80
N GLU A 16 6.22 -14.24 -1.52
CA GLU A 16 4.98 -14.68 -0.88
C GLU A 16 4.83 -14.08 0.53
N GLU A 17 5.89 -14.15 1.36
CA GLU A 17 5.88 -13.51 2.69
C GLU A 17 5.65 -11.99 2.61
N VAL A 18 6.26 -11.31 1.64
CA VAL A 18 6.06 -9.87 1.45
C VAL A 18 4.63 -9.58 0.99
N GLU A 19 4.04 -10.41 0.14
CA GLU A 19 2.64 -10.28 -0.29
C GLU A 19 1.69 -10.38 0.89
N GLU A 20 1.86 -11.39 1.76
CA GLU A 20 1.06 -11.58 2.97
C GLU A 20 1.18 -10.38 3.93
N ASP A 21 2.43 -9.93 4.19
CA ASP A 21 2.70 -8.73 4.98
C ASP A 21 1.99 -7.48 4.44
N LEU A 22 1.95 -7.31 3.11
CA LEU A 22 1.34 -6.15 2.46
C LEU A 22 -0.19 -6.18 2.53
N LEU A 23 -0.80 -7.37 2.50
CA LEU A 23 -2.24 -7.55 2.63
C LEU A 23 -2.72 -7.27 4.06
N GLU A 24 -1.94 -7.70 5.07
CA GLU A 24 -2.31 -7.53 6.47
C GLU A 24 -1.97 -6.13 7.00
N ASN A 25 -0.72 -5.70 6.84
CA ASN A 25 -0.25 -4.42 7.40
C ASN A 25 0.99 -3.88 6.66
N PRO A 26 0.82 -3.08 5.61
CA PRO A 26 1.94 -2.56 4.82
C PRO A 26 2.89 -1.72 5.70
N ARG A 27 4.13 -2.20 5.87
CA ARG A 27 5.19 -1.56 6.65
C ARG A 27 6.34 -1.13 5.74
N ARG A 28 7.17 -0.21 6.23
CA ARG A 28 8.41 0.17 5.52
C ARG A 28 9.39 -1.00 5.37
N GLU A 29 9.33 -1.98 6.27
CA GLU A 29 10.17 -3.17 6.23
C GLU A 29 9.80 -4.06 5.03
N SER A 30 8.51 -4.28 4.76
CA SER A 30 8.03 -5.03 3.59
C SER A 30 8.50 -4.37 2.28
N LEU A 31 8.48 -3.04 2.21
CA LEU A 31 9.03 -2.28 1.08
C LEU A 31 10.54 -2.50 0.92
N ARG A 32 11.30 -2.49 2.01
CA ARG A 32 12.74 -2.74 1.98
C ARG A 32 13.06 -4.15 1.46
N ARG A 33 12.37 -5.17 1.97
CA ARG A 33 12.50 -6.56 1.51
C ARG A 33 12.21 -6.68 0.01
N LEU A 34 11.17 -5.99 -0.48
CA LEU A 34 10.82 -5.96 -1.90
C LEU A 34 11.94 -5.35 -2.75
N TYR A 35 12.58 -4.28 -2.31
CA TYR A 35 13.74 -3.70 -3.00
C TYR A 35 14.96 -4.62 -2.99
N GLU A 36 15.22 -5.32 -1.89
CA GLU A 36 16.31 -6.30 -1.78
C GLU A 36 16.07 -7.47 -2.74
N THR A 37 14.86 -8.02 -2.78
CA THR A 37 14.44 -9.07 -3.72
C THR A 37 14.62 -8.62 -5.18
N LYS A 38 14.18 -7.41 -5.52
CA LYS A 38 14.41 -6.83 -6.85
C LYS A 38 15.89 -6.76 -7.24
N ARG A 39 16.76 -6.40 -6.29
CA ARG A 39 18.22 -6.37 -6.55
C ARG A 39 18.78 -7.77 -6.80
N ILE A 40 18.32 -8.78 -6.06
CA ILE A 40 18.73 -10.18 -6.25
C ILE A 40 18.29 -10.64 -7.64
N LEU A 41 17.03 -10.42 -8.04
CA LEU A 41 16.52 -10.78 -9.37
C LEU A 41 17.31 -10.11 -10.50
N LEU A 42 17.69 -8.84 -10.35
CA LEU A 42 18.53 -8.14 -11.33
C LEU A 42 19.94 -8.74 -11.41
N ALA A 43 20.52 -9.18 -10.29
CA ALA A 43 21.82 -9.85 -10.29
C ALA A 43 21.73 -11.22 -10.97
N LEU A 44 20.70 -12.02 -10.66
CA LEU A 44 20.45 -13.31 -11.29
C LEU A 44 20.24 -13.18 -12.81
N ARG A 45 19.48 -12.18 -13.24
CA ARG A 45 19.27 -11.88 -14.66
C ARG A 45 20.59 -11.58 -15.37
N ARG A 46 21.47 -10.77 -14.78
CA ARG A 46 22.78 -10.44 -15.38
C ARG A 46 23.67 -11.65 -15.56
N VAL A 47 23.48 -12.69 -14.76
CA VAL A 47 24.21 -13.96 -14.88
C VAL A 47 23.53 -14.88 -15.89
N ALA A 48 22.21 -15.04 -15.80
CA ALA A 48 21.46 -16.01 -16.61
C ALA A 48 21.48 -15.68 -18.12
N TRP A 49 21.32 -14.42 -18.50
CA TRP A 49 21.26 -14.00 -19.90
C TRP A 49 22.51 -14.34 -20.72
N PRO A 50 23.74 -14.00 -20.28
CA PRO A 50 24.94 -14.37 -21.01
C PRO A 50 25.13 -15.89 -21.08
N HIS A 51 24.75 -16.63 -20.04
CA HIS A 51 24.85 -18.10 -20.07
C HIS A 51 23.96 -18.71 -21.16
N ARG A 52 22.73 -18.23 -21.32
CA ARG A 52 21.85 -18.66 -22.40
C ARG A 52 22.51 -18.45 -23.78
N GLU A 53 23.11 -17.28 -23.96
CA GLU A 53 23.78 -16.97 -25.23
C GLU A 53 24.98 -17.89 -25.48
N ILE A 54 25.81 -18.14 -24.46
CA ILE A 54 26.95 -19.09 -24.56
C ILE A 54 26.46 -20.47 -24.96
N PHE A 55 25.41 -21.00 -24.32
CA PHE A 55 24.85 -22.31 -24.68
C PHE A 55 24.31 -22.34 -26.11
N ASN A 56 23.62 -21.26 -26.52
CA ASN A 56 23.13 -21.15 -27.90
C ASN A 56 24.26 -21.19 -28.95
N ILE A 57 25.36 -20.47 -28.70
CA ILE A 57 26.53 -20.47 -29.57
C ILE A 57 27.18 -21.86 -29.60
N LEU A 58 27.39 -22.49 -28.43
CA LEU A 58 28.05 -23.82 -28.36
C LEU A 58 27.22 -24.93 -29.01
N MET A 59 25.87 -24.84 -28.95
CA MET A 59 24.99 -25.79 -29.65
C MET A 59 25.05 -25.68 -31.18
N ARG A 60 25.29 -24.45 -31.68
CA ARG A 60 25.38 -24.16 -33.11
C ARG A 60 26.80 -24.27 -33.67
N ASP A 61 27.73 -24.82 -32.88
CA ASP A 61 29.12 -24.93 -33.29
C ASP A 61 29.27 -25.84 -34.52
N GLU A 62 29.56 -25.23 -35.66
CA GLU A 62 29.84 -25.90 -36.94
C GLU A 62 31.32 -26.29 -37.09
N THR A 63 32.19 -25.84 -36.18
CA THR A 63 33.63 -26.07 -36.23
C THR A 63 34.03 -27.51 -35.86
N GLY A 64 33.10 -28.29 -35.31
CA GLY A 64 33.33 -29.67 -34.88
C GLY A 64 34.12 -29.81 -33.59
N LEU A 65 34.35 -28.72 -32.86
CA LEU A 65 35.00 -28.73 -31.55
C LEU A 65 34.13 -29.37 -30.47
N VAL A 66 32.81 -29.29 -30.61
CA VAL A 66 31.84 -29.89 -29.70
C VAL A 66 31.31 -31.20 -30.25
N LYS A 67 31.54 -32.30 -29.51
CA LYS A 67 31.05 -33.63 -29.91
C LYS A 67 29.52 -33.66 -29.93
N ARG A 68 28.93 -34.42 -30.85
CA ARG A 68 27.47 -34.55 -31.01
C ARG A 68 26.76 -35.05 -29.73
N SER A 69 27.42 -35.92 -28.95
CA SER A 69 26.92 -36.33 -27.62
C SER A 69 26.89 -35.19 -26.62
N THR A 70 27.84 -34.26 -26.67
CA THR A 70 27.91 -33.10 -25.80
C THR A 70 26.85 -32.05 -26.16
N GLN A 71 26.48 -31.96 -27.45
CA GLN A 71 25.41 -31.04 -27.89
C GLN A 71 24.05 -31.35 -27.25
N LEU A 72 23.75 -32.62 -26.96
CA LEU A 72 22.53 -33.01 -26.25
C LEU A 72 22.51 -32.43 -24.83
N PHE A 73 23.61 -32.53 -24.07
CA PHE A 73 23.71 -31.96 -22.73
C PHE A 73 23.69 -30.43 -22.75
N LEU A 74 24.26 -29.80 -23.76
CA LEU A 74 24.20 -28.37 -23.94
C LEU A 74 22.76 -27.87 -24.20
N ARG A 75 21.97 -28.68 -24.90
CA ARG A 75 20.54 -28.40 -25.10
C ARG A 75 19.78 -28.44 -23.81
N ASP A 76 19.99 -29.46 -22.97
CA ASP A 76 19.41 -29.52 -21.62
C ASP A 76 19.79 -28.31 -20.79
N CYS A 77 21.07 -27.91 -20.84
CA CYS A 77 21.51 -26.69 -20.14
C CYS A 77 20.85 -25.43 -20.68
N TYR A 78 20.64 -25.34 -22.00
CA TYR A 78 19.92 -24.22 -22.61
C TYR A 78 18.45 -24.16 -22.17
N ASP A 79 17.77 -25.28 -22.12
CA ASP A 79 16.38 -25.37 -21.70
C ASP A 79 16.23 -24.98 -20.22
N HIS A 80 17.14 -25.48 -19.35
CA HIS A 80 17.16 -25.10 -17.93
C HIS A 80 17.44 -23.63 -17.73
N ILE A 81 18.39 -23.00 -18.43
CA ILE A 81 18.67 -21.58 -18.28
C ILE A 81 17.52 -20.72 -18.79
N THR A 82 16.81 -21.16 -19.82
CA THR A 82 15.63 -20.49 -20.34
C THR A 82 14.51 -20.53 -19.30
N GLN A 83 14.25 -21.65 -18.67
CA GLN A 83 13.30 -21.79 -17.58
C GLN A 83 13.65 -20.88 -16.38
N ILE A 84 14.95 -20.81 -16.01
CA ILE A 84 15.42 -19.90 -14.95
C ILE A 84 15.14 -18.44 -15.31
N ILE A 85 15.38 -18.05 -16.57
CA ILE A 85 15.09 -16.68 -17.05
C ILE A 85 13.59 -16.39 -16.95
N ASP A 86 12.73 -17.30 -17.35
CA ASP A 86 11.28 -17.15 -17.31
C ASP A 86 10.77 -16.98 -15.85
N ILE A 87 11.32 -17.74 -14.90
CA ILE A 87 11.01 -17.59 -13.48
C ILE A 87 11.47 -16.22 -12.97
N ILE A 88 12.69 -15.77 -13.32
CA ILE A 88 13.21 -14.46 -12.93
C ILE A 88 12.30 -13.34 -13.46
N GLU A 89 11.86 -13.41 -14.72
CA GLU A 89 10.96 -12.42 -15.31
C GLU A 89 9.58 -12.44 -14.61
N SER A 90 9.02 -13.63 -14.31
CA SER A 90 7.77 -13.78 -13.58
C SER A 90 7.86 -13.15 -12.17
N TYR A 91 8.92 -13.45 -11.44
CA TYR A 91 9.12 -12.87 -10.10
C TYR A 91 9.36 -11.36 -10.13
N ARG A 92 10.00 -10.86 -11.18
CA ARG A 92 10.16 -9.42 -11.38
C ARG A 92 8.80 -8.72 -11.58
N ASP A 93 7.93 -9.33 -12.38
CA ASP A 93 6.61 -8.79 -12.67
C ASP A 93 5.69 -8.87 -11.45
N LEU A 94 5.76 -9.96 -10.68
CA LEU A 94 5.12 -10.05 -9.36
C LEU A 94 5.61 -8.95 -8.41
N GLY A 95 6.93 -8.77 -8.30
CA GLY A 95 7.51 -7.71 -7.47
C GLY A 95 7.09 -6.29 -7.90
N ALA A 96 6.84 -6.05 -9.19
CA ALA A 96 6.26 -4.79 -9.66
C ALA A 96 4.81 -4.64 -9.19
N GLY A 97 3.99 -5.69 -9.31
CA GLY A 97 2.62 -5.71 -8.82
C GLY A 97 2.51 -5.49 -7.30
N LEU A 98 3.43 -6.08 -6.52
CA LEU A 98 3.49 -5.87 -5.07
C LEU A 98 3.85 -4.42 -4.70
N MET A 99 4.67 -3.74 -5.51
CA MET A 99 4.94 -2.31 -5.32
C MET A 99 3.68 -1.47 -5.50
N ASP A 100 2.89 -1.77 -6.54
CA ASP A 100 1.62 -1.07 -6.79
C ASP A 100 0.60 -1.36 -5.67
N LEU A 101 0.56 -2.59 -5.18
CA LEU A 101 -0.25 -2.99 -4.02
C LEU A 101 0.15 -2.20 -2.77
N TYR A 102 1.46 -2.08 -2.48
CA TYR A 102 1.97 -1.28 -1.36
C TYR A 102 1.52 0.18 -1.45
N LEU A 103 1.70 0.81 -2.61
CA LEU A 103 1.31 2.21 -2.82
C LEU A 103 -0.20 2.40 -2.65
N SER A 104 -0.99 1.48 -3.18
CA SER A 104 -2.44 1.46 -3.01
C SER A 104 -2.84 1.33 -1.54
N SER A 105 -2.25 0.38 -0.81
CA SER A 105 -2.53 0.13 0.61
C SER A 105 -2.18 1.34 1.50
N VAL A 106 -1.04 1.99 1.24
CA VAL A 106 -0.66 3.25 1.91
C VAL A 106 -1.67 4.36 1.59
N GLY A 107 -2.13 4.44 0.34
CA GLY A 107 -3.15 5.39 -0.09
C GLY A 107 -4.48 5.18 0.64
N PHE A 108 -4.95 3.93 0.74
CA PHE A 108 -6.17 3.60 1.50
C PHE A 108 -6.05 3.98 2.97
N ARG A 109 -4.93 3.65 3.62
CA ARG A 109 -4.70 3.99 5.03
C ARG A 109 -4.65 5.50 5.26
N THR A 110 -4.02 6.23 4.35
CA THR A 110 -3.99 7.70 4.41
C THR A 110 -5.38 8.29 4.28
N ASN A 111 -6.19 7.79 3.34
CA ASN A 111 -7.58 8.21 3.16
C ASN A 111 -8.45 7.90 4.39
N GLU A 112 -8.21 6.77 5.07
CA GLU A 112 -8.91 6.42 6.31
C GLU A 112 -8.57 7.41 7.44
N ILE A 113 -7.30 7.74 7.62
CA ILE A 113 -6.86 8.75 8.60
C ILE A 113 -7.48 10.12 8.30
N ILE A 114 -7.45 10.56 7.03
CA ILE A 114 -8.07 11.81 6.60
C ILE A 114 -9.58 11.80 6.87
N ARG A 115 -10.26 10.68 6.62
CA ARG A 115 -11.70 10.52 6.90
C ARG A 115 -12.00 10.74 8.38
N VAL A 116 -11.26 10.05 9.28
CA VAL A 116 -11.44 10.21 10.73
C VAL A 116 -11.20 11.67 11.16
N LEU A 117 -10.11 12.27 10.70
CA LEU A 117 -9.78 13.67 11.00
C LEU A 117 -10.87 14.62 10.50
N THR A 118 -11.40 14.38 9.30
CA THR A 118 -12.47 15.17 8.70
C THR A 118 -13.76 15.07 9.52
N ILE A 119 -14.16 13.86 9.94
CA ILE A 119 -15.35 13.63 10.78
C ILE A 119 -15.20 14.41 12.10
N VAL A 120 -14.05 14.27 12.78
CA VAL A 120 -13.78 14.99 14.03
C VAL A 120 -13.87 16.50 13.80
N SER A 121 -13.22 17.03 12.77
CA SER A 121 -13.23 18.46 12.47
C SER A 121 -14.63 19.00 12.18
N ILE A 122 -15.41 18.28 11.37
CA ILE A 122 -16.80 18.68 11.02
C ILE A 122 -17.70 18.66 12.26
N LEU A 123 -17.50 17.70 13.19
CA LEU A 123 -18.28 17.65 14.43
C LEU A 123 -17.95 18.82 15.36
N PHE A 124 -16.67 19.13 15.54
CA PHE A 124 -16.25 20.13 16.51
C PHE A 124 -16.34 21.58 16.00
N MET A 125 -16.18 21.82 14.71
CA MET A 125 -16.17 23.15 14.13
C MET A 125 -17.45 23.96 14.45
N PRO A 126 -18.67 23.48 14.19
CA PRO A 126 -19.88 24.22 14.50
C PRO A 126 -20.12 24.36 16.01
N LEU A 127 -19.76 23.36 16.81
CA LEU A 127 -19.85 23.43 18.27
C LEU A 127 -18.94 24.51 18.84
N THR A 128 -17.69 24.57 18.37
CA THR A 128 -16.72 25.59 18.78
C THR A 128 -17.18 26.98 18.35
N PHE A 129 -17.76 27.10 17.15
CA PHE A 129 -18.31 28.35 16.66
C PHE A 129 -19.48 28.84 17.56
N LEU A 130 -20.41 27.95 17.87
CA LEU A 130 -21.52 28.28 18.80
C LEU A 130 -21.01 28.67 20.19
N ALA A 131 -20.11 27.84 20.76
CA ALA A 131 -19.53 28.13 22.06
C ALA A 131 -18.76 29.45 22.06
N GLY A 132 -18.09 29.78 20.94
CA GLY A 132 -17.39 31.05 20.73
C GLY A 132 -18.34 32.24 20.74
N ILE A 133 -19.49 32.15 20.06
CA ILE A 133 -20.52 33.21 20.07
C ILE A 133 -21.04 33.42 21.48
N TYR A 134 -21.46 32.36 22.18
CA TYR A 134 -22.00 32.44 23.55
C TYR A 134 -20.93 32.74 24.61
N GLY A 135 -19.65 32.61 24.27
CA GLY A 135 -18.53 33.06 25.10
C GLY A 135 -18.19 34.54 24.97
N MET A 136 -18.85 35.28 24.08
CA MET A 136 -18.63 36.73 23.93
C MET A 136 -19.30 37.53 25.06
N ASN A 137 -18.60 38.56 25.55
CA ASN A 137 -19.06 39.40 26.63
C ASN A 137 -19.82 40.62 26.08
N PHE A 138 -21.04 40.41 25.55
CA PHE A 138 -21.92 41.50 25.17
C PHE A 138 -22.74 41.97 26.37
N ASN A 139 -23.06 43.28 26.40
CA ASN A 139 -23.97 43.81 27.43
C ASN A 139 -25.41 43.34 27.17
N THR A 140 -25.93 42.51 28.08
CA THR A 140 -27.27 41.90 28.01
C THR A 140 -28.42 42.83 28.41
N GLU A 141 -28.12 44.07 28.82
CA GLU A 141 -29.17 45.07 29.14
C GLU A 141 -29.93 45.54 27.88
N HIS A 142 -29.32 45.42 26.71
CA HIS A 142 -29.98 45.74 25.45
C HIS A 142 -30.75 44.52 24.88
N PRO A 143 -32.04 44.73 24.52
CA PRO A 143 -32.92 43.60 24.11
C PRO A 143 -32.47 42.85 22.86
N TRP A 144 -31.52 43.41 22.10
CA TRP A 144 -30.96 42.75 20.90
C TRP A 144 -29.62 42.04 21.15
N ASN A 145 -29.07 42.10 22.36
CA ASN A 145 -27.80 41.48 22.73
C ASN A 145 -28.07 40.19 23.49
N MET A 146 -28.01 39.05 22.81
CA MET A 146 -28.12 37.69 23.38
C MET A 146 -29.28 37.54 24.37
N PRO A 147 -30.55 37.85 24.00
CA PRO A 147 -31.69 37.81 24.91
C PRO A 147 -31.89 36.42 25.53
N GLU A 148 -31.43 35.35 24.88
CA GLU A 148 -31.50 33.99 25.38
C GLU A 148 -30.67 33.73 26.63
N LEU A 149 -29.64 34.53 26.94
CA LEU A 149 -28.85 34.39 28.18
C LEU A 149 -29.65 34.76 29.43
N ASN A 150 -30.68 35.59 29.29
CA ASN A 150 -31.55 35.97 30.38
C ASN A 150 -32.72 34.98 30.63
N LEU A 151 -32.86 33.97 29.77
CA LEU A 151 -33.85 32.92 29.94
C LEU A 151 -33.42 31.88 30.97
N PRO A 152 -34.32 31.45 31.89
CA PRO A 152 -33.98 30.44 32.92
C PRO A 152 -33.61 29.09 32.34
N PHE A 153 -33.99 28.83 31.08
CA PHE A 153 -33.68 27.62 30.33
C PHE A 153 -32.61 27.81 29.22
N GLY A 154 -31.92 28.94 29.18
CA GLY A 154 -30.93 29.26 28.14
C GLY A 154 -29.81 28.24 28.08
N TYR A 155 -29.24 27.84 29.22
CA TYR A 155 -28.18 26.83 29.29
C TYR A 155 -28.62 25.41 28.82
N PRO A 156 -29.74 24.84 29.33
CA PRO A 156 -30.28 23.58 28.81
C PRO A 156 -30.61 23.64 27.31
N LEU A 157 -31.15 24.79 26.83
CA LEU A 157 -31.43 24.96 25.39
C LEU A 157 -30.17 24.91 24.54
N PHE A 158 -29.10 25.58 24.96
CA PHE A 158 -27.81 25.53 24.28
C PHE A 158 -27.30 24.08 24.13
N TRP A 159 -27.32 23.29 25.21
CA TRP A 159 -26.94 21.88 25.16
C TRP A 159 -27.86 21.05 24.28
N GLY A 160 -29.16 21.33 24.28
CA GLY A 160 -30.16 20.70 23.41
C GLY A 160 -29.80 20.92 21.94
N VAL A 161 -29.47 22.16 21.55
CA VAL A 161 -29.05 22.49 20.18
C VAL A 161 -27.73 21.77 19.80
N CYS A 162 -26.75 21.77 20.69
CA CYS A 162 -25.47 21.05 20.46
C CYS A 162 -25.70 19.56 20.27
N LEU A 163 -26.51 18.92 21.10
CA LEU A 163 -26.83 17.48 20.99
C LEU A 163 -27.60 17.16 19.71
N LEU A 164 -28.57 17.99 19.33
CA LEU A 164 -29.31 17.85 18.07
C LEU A 164 -28.36 17.94 16.85
N MET A 165 -27.44 18.90 16.89
CA MET A 165 -26.47 19.11 15.83
C MET A 165 -25.51 17.91 15.69
N VAL A 166 -24.93 17.44 16.81
CA VAL A 166 -24.07 16.25 16.82
C VAL A 166 -24.83 15.02 16.37
N GLY A 167 -26.04 14.79 16.90
CA GLY A 167 -26.89 13.66 16.53
C GLY A 167 -27.25 13.66 15.04
N GLY A 168 -27.62 14.80 14.50
CA GLY A 168 -27.90 14.97 13.07
C GLY A 168 -26.67 14.68 12.19
N MET A 169 -25.49 15.16 12.59
CA MET A 169 -24.23 14.89 11.88
C MET A 169 -23.85 13.42 11.93
N LEU A 170 -23.97 12.77 13.08
CA LEU A 170 -23.67 11.33 13.20
C LEU A 170 -24.62 10.48 12.34
N ILE A 171 -25.93 10.81 12.32
CA ILE A 171 -26.90 10.16 11.45
C ILE A 171 -26.53 10.37 9.97
N PHE A 172 -26.16 11.58 9.59
CA PHE A 172 -25.73 11.91 8.25
C PHE A 172 -24.49 11.08 7.83
N PHE A 173 -23.45 11.02 8.66
CA PHE A 173 -22.24 10.24 8.38
C PHE A 173 -22.54 8.75 8.30
N LYS A 174 -23.38 8.21 9.19
CA LYS A 174 -23.83 6.82 9.12
C LYS A 174 -24.59 6.52 7.85
N HIS A 175 -25.49 7.42 7.41
CA HIS A 175 -26.23 7.26 6.17
C HIS A 175 -25.31 7.27 4.94
N ARG A 176 -24.26 8.07 4.97
CA ARG A 176 -23.23 8.14 3.91
C ARG A 176 -22.17 7.05 3.99
N ARG A 177 -22.26 6.10 4.94
CA ARG A 177 -21.28 5.05 5.19
C ARG A 177 -19.85 5.59 5.44
N TRP A 178 -19.78 6.72 6.13
CA TRP A 178 -18.50 7.30 6.57
C TRP A 178 -18.11 6.81 7.98
N LEU A 179 -19.08 6.26 8.68
CA LEU A 179 -18.94 5.55 9.95
C LEU A 179 -19.32 4.08 9.77
#